data_aaebd8e27129ee9a1547b864d3846368
#
_entry.id   aaebd8e27129ee9a1547b864d3846368
#
_cell.length_a   1.000
_cell.length_b   1.000
_cell.length_c   1.000
_cell.angle_alpha   90.00
_cell.angle_beta   90.00
_cell.angle_gamma   90.00
#
_symmetry.space_group_name_H-M   'P 1'
#
loop_
_entity.id
_entity.type
_entity.pdbx_description
1 polymer ?
#
loop_
_entity_poly.entity_id
_entity_poly.type
_entity_poly.pdbx_seq_one_letter_code
_entity_poly.pdbx_strand_id
1 'polypeptide(L)'
;MSIKSDKWIRRMCEQHGMIEPFEPNQVKEVDGKKIVSYGTSSYGYDIRCSREFKLFTNINSTIVDPKNFDPSSFVNVEADHCIIPPNSFALARTVEYFRIPRSVLTVCLGKSTYARCGIIVNVTPFEPEWEGYVTLEFSNTTPLPAKIYANEGVAQVLFFESDEVCETSYKDRGGKYQGQHGVTLPKI
;
A
#
# COMPACT_ATOMS: atom_id res chain seq x y z
N MET A 1 8.57 16.73 -15.22
CA MET A 1 8.25 15.54 -14.41
C MET A 1 7.95 14.35 -15.33
N SER A 2 8.65 13.22 -15.16
CA SER A 2 8.49 12.05 -16.02
C SER A 2 8.22 10.78 -15.22
N ILE A 3 7.30 9.95 -15.74
CA ILE A 3 7.07 8.60 -15.22
C ILE A 3 8.32 7.72 -15.41
N LYS A 4 8.63 6.86 -14.46
CA LYS A 4 9.83 6.03 -14.48
C LYS A 4 9.55 4.61 -14.98
N SER A 5 10.45 4.11 -15.83
CA SER A 5 10.36 2.77 -16.40
C SER A 5 10.87 1.68 -15.46
N ASP A 6 10.59 0.43 -15.81
CA ASP A 6 11.12 -0.76 -15.15
C ASP A 6 12.65 -0.75 -14.99
N LYS A 7 13.40 -0.29 -15.99
CA LYS A 7 14.88 -0.15 -15.91
C LYS A 7 15.31 0.80 -14.81
N TRP A 8 14.62 1.93 -14.67
CA TRP A 8 14.90 2.89 -13.61
C TRP A 8 14.55 2.31 -12.23
N ILE A 9 13.38 1.65 -12.11
CA ILE A 9 12.92 1.03 -10.86
C ILE A 9 13.93 -0.01 -10.38
N ARG A 10 14.35 -0.95 -11.26
CA ARG A 10 15.38 -1.95 -10.95
C ARG A 10 16.67 -1.31 -10.45
N ARG A 11 17.18 -0.32 -11.18
CA ARG A 11 18.41 0.39 -10.78
C ARG A 11 18.29 1.05 -9.41
N MET A 12 17.16 1.71 -9.11
CA MET A 12 16.95 2.36 -7.82
C MET A 12 16.83 1.35 -6.67
N CYS A 13 16.22 0.21 -6.92
CA CYS A 13 16.12 -0.86 -5.91
C CYS A 13 17.48 -1.52 -5.66
N GLU A 14 18.22 -1.85 -6.70
CA GLU A 14 19.54 -2.51 -6.61
C GLU A 14 20.63 -1.61 -5.99
N GLN A 15 20.64 -0.32 -6.36
CA GLN A 15 21.69 0.62 -5.92
C GLN A 15 21.35 1.36 -4.64
N HIS A 16 20.07 1.59 -4.35
CA HIS A 16 19.63 2.45 -3.25
C HIS A 16 18.60 1.79 -2.31
N GLY A 17 18.23 0.54 -2.54
CA GLY A 17 17.27 -0.17 -1.70
C GLY A 17 15.90 0.51 -1.65
N MET A 18 15.45 1.11 -2.76
CA MET A 18 14.20 1.88 -2.80
C MET A 18 12.98 1.05 -2.40
N ILE A 19 12.96 -0.24 -2.73
CA ILE A 19 11.90 -1.20 -2.38
C ILE A 19 12.58 -2.45 -1.81
N GLU A 20 12.13 -2.94 -0.65
CA GLU A 20 12.70 -4.13 0.00
C GLU A 20 11.60 -4.96 0.72
N PRO A 21 11.41 -6.28 0.42
CA PRO A 21 12.11 -7.04 -0.62
C PRO A 21 11.68 -6.61 -2.02
N PHE A 22 12.62 -6.60 -2.96
CA PHE A 22 12.37 -6.20 -4.34
C PHE A 22 12.17 -7.42 -5.25
N GLU A 23 11.13 -7.36 -6.11
CA GLU A 23 10.89 -8.36 -7.15
C GLU A 23 11.10 -7.73 -8.54
N PRO A 24 12.17 -8.10 -9.27
CA PRO A 24 12.54 -7.45 -10.53
C PRO A 24 11.60 -7.79 -11.70
N ASN A 25 10.78 -8.83 -11.56
CA ASN A 25 9.88 -9.31 -12.61
C ASN A 25 8.43 -9.39 -12.11
N GLN A 26 7.49 -9.62 -13.03
CA GLN A 26 6.11 -9.94 -12.68
C GLN A 26 5.99 -11.42 -12.27
N VAL A 27 5.65 -11.68 -11.02
CA VAL A 27 5.31 -13.01 -10.49
C VAL A 27 3.81 -13.22 -10.65
N LYS A 28 3.40 -14.31 -11.30
CA LYS A 28 2.00 -14.67 -11.59
C LYS A 28 1.60 -16.02 -11.01
N GLU A 29 2.59 -16.77 -10.53
CA GLU A 29 2.42 -18.11 -10.00
C GLU A 29 3.45 -18.39 -8.90
N VAL A 30 3.03 -19.03 -7.83
CA VAL A 30 3.89 -19.49 -6.74
C VAL A 30 3.48 -20.94 -6.41
N ASP A 31 4.45 -21.85 -6.36
CA ASP A 31 4.25 -23.28 -6.07
C ASP A 31 3.16 -23.94 -6.94
N GLY A 32 3.15 -23.60 -8.26
CA GLY A 32 2.19 -24.13 -9.23
C GLY A 32 0.76 -23.56 -9.10
N LYS A 33 0.54 -22.55 -8.26
CA LYS A 33 -0.75 -21.89 -8.06
C LYS A 33 -0.73 -20.48 -8.64
N LYS A 34 -1.75 -20.16 -9.44
CA LYS A 34 -1.97 -18.79 -9.93
C LYS A 34 -2.31 -17.86 -8.79
N ILE A 35 -1.68 -16.69 -8.78
CA ILE A 35 -1.88 -15.63 -7.80
C ILE A 35 -2.25 -14.31 -8.48
N VAL A 36 -2.75 -13.34 -7.70
CA VAL A 36 -2.82 -11.97 -8.17
C VAL A 36 -1.40 -11.41 -8.26
N SER A 37 -0.95 -11.12 -9.49
CA SER A 37 0.45 -10.83 -9.80
C SER A 37 1.02 -9.64 -9.03
N TYR A 38 2.33 -9.71 -8.73
CA TYR A 38 3.10 -8.63 -8.09
C TYR A 38 4.48 -8.49 -8.72
N GLY A 39 5.21 -7.43 -8.36
CA GLY A 39 6.55 -7.15 -8.85
C GLY A 39 6.60 -6.04 -9.89
N THR A 40 7.73 -5.90 -10.56
CA THR A 40 8.01 -4.80 -11.49
C THR A 40 7.20 -4.93 -12.78
N SER A 41 6.44 -3.88 -13.12
CA SER A 41 5.74 -3.71 -14.40
C SER A 41 6.48 -2.70 -15.29
N SER A 42 5.96 -2.39 -16.48
CA SER A 42 6.63 -1.51 -17.45
C SER A 42 6.94 -0.11 -16.90
N TYR A 43 6.02 0.48 -16.12
CA TYR A 43 6.14 1.83 -15.56
C TYR A 43 5.66 1.91 -14.11
N GLY A 44 5.81 0.83 -13.34
CA GLY A 44 5.39 0.78 -11.96
C GLY A 44 5.81 -0.49 -11.25
N TYR A 45 5.36 -0.63 -10.01
CA TYR A 45 5.59 -1.79 -9.18
C TYR A 45 4.29 -2.22 -8.52
N ASP A 46 3.90 -3.48 -8.72
CA ASP A 46 2.73 -4.07 -8.09
C ASP A 46 3.10 -4.55 -6.69
N ILE A 47 2.56 -3.90 -5.68
CA ILE A 47 2.84 -4.14 -4.26
C ILE A 47 1.96 -5.24 -3.69
N ARG A 48 2.51 -5.97 -2.69
CA ARG A 48 1.83 -7.04 -1.99
C ARG A 48 1.22 -6.58 -0.67
N CYS A 49 0.10 -7.19 -0.32
CA CYS A 49 -0.47 -7.10 1.01
C CYS A 49 0.22 -8.09 1.95
N SER A 50 0.58 -7.69 3.17
CA SER A 50 1.09 -8.60 4.21
C SER A 50 -0.02 -9.44 4.82
N ARG A 51 0.33 -10.29 5.81
CA ARG A 51 -0.63 -11.10 6.59
C ARG A 51 -1.31 -10.33 7.72
N GLU A 52 -0.88 -9.10 7.98
CA GLU A 52 -1.37 -8.26 9.08
C GLU A 52 -2.50 -7.37 8.59
N PHE A 53 -3.68 -7.56 9.16
CA PHE A 53 -4.87 -6.78 8.85
C PHE A 53 -5.48 -6.18 10.12
N LYS A 54 -6.13 -5.04 9.96
CA LYS A 54 -7.04 -4.46 10.95
C LYS A 54 -8.42 -4.36 10.30
N LEU A 55 -9.33 -5.22 10.71
CA LEU A 55 -10.69 -5.25 10.19
C LEU A 55 -11.58 -4.30 10.98
N PHE A 56 -12.23 -3.36 10.29
CA PHE A 56 -13.14 -2.42 10.93
C PHE A 56 -14.40 -3.12 11.46
N THR A 57 -14.80 -2.73 12.67
CA THR A 57 -16.03 -3.15 13.32
C THR A 57 -16.80 -1.92 13.84
N ASN A 58 -18.11 -1.97 13.81
CA ASN A 58 -18.98 -0.89 14.30
C ASN A 58 -19.56 -1.16 15.69
N ILE A 59 -18.98 -2.09 16.43
CA ILE A 59 -19.53 -2.54 17.73
C ILE A 59 -19.22 -1.52 18.82
N ASN A 60 -18.06 -0.90 18.78
CA ASN A 60 -17.53 -0.09 19.88
C ASN A 60 -17.64 1.43 19.64
N SER A 61 -18.10 1.88 18.47
CA SER A 61 -18.20 3.29 18.14
C SER A 61 -19.48 3.61 17.37
N THR A 62 -20.05 4.76 17.62
CA THR A 62 -21.27 5.27 16.95
C THR A 62 -20.94 6.21 15.78
N ILE A 63 -19.70 6.69 15.72
CA ILE A 63 -19.22 7.63 14.69
C ILE A 63 -17.75 7.34 14.37
N VAL A 64 -17.37 7.50 13.11
CA VAL A 64 -15.96 7.51 12.68
C VAL A 64 -15.48 8.95 12.67
N ASP A 65 -14.63 9.32 13.64
CA ASP A 65 -14.05 10.65 13.74
C ASP A 65 -12.54 10.57 13.53
N PRO A 66 -11.97 11.16 12.45
CA PRO A 66 -10.53 11.13 12.20
C PRO A 66 -9.72 11.90 13.24
N LYS A 67 -10.34 12.82 13.98
CA LYS A 67 -9.67 13.58 15.06
C LYS A 67 -9.71 12.87 16.41
N ASN A 68 -10.65 11.96 16.57
CA ASN A 68 -10.83 11.18 17.81
C ASN A 68 -11.15 9.73 17.46
N PHE A 69 -10.27 9.10 16.68
CA PHE A 69 -10.47 7.73 16.22
C PHE A 69 -10.31 6.73 17.38
N ASP A 70 -11.33 5.90 17.59
CA ASP A 70 -11.30 4.84 18.60
C ASP A 70 -10.59 3.58 18.04
N PRO A 71 -9.38 3.22 18.56
CA PRO A 71 -8.67 2.02 18.12
C PRO A 71 -9.44 0.72 18.34
N SER A 72 -10.39 0.67 19.26
CA SER A 72 -11.25 -0.49 19.51
C SER A 72 -12.23 -0.77 18.38
N SER A 73 -12.37 0.15 17.41
CA SER A 73 -13.11 -0.06 16.16
C SER A 73 -12.41 -1.01 15.19
N PHE A 74 -11.23 -1.51 15.52
CA PHE A 74 -10.54 -2.52 14.72
C PHE A 74 -10.31 -3.82 15.46
N VAL A 75 -10.48 -4.93 14.74
CA VAL A 75 -10.03 -6.27 15.14
C VAL A 75 -8.75 -6.61 14.38
N ASN A 76 -7.72 -7.02 15.08
CA ASN A 76 -6.47 -7.49 14.46
C ASN A 76 -6.67 -8.90 13.92
N VAL A 77 -6.28 -9.12 12.68
CA VAL A 77 -6.34 -10.40 11.98
C VAL A 77 -4.96 -10.69 11.38
N GLU A 78 -4.37 -11.84 11.69
CA GLU A 78 -3.17 -12.33 11.04
C GLU A 78 -3.52 -13.64 10.31
N ALA A 79 -3.56 -13.59 8.97
CA ALA A 79 -4.01 -14.71 8.15
C ALA A 79 -3.52 -14.62 6.71
N ASP A 80 -3.66 -15.72 5.94
CA ASP A 80 -3.35 -15.75 4.50
C ASP A 80 -4.37 -14.98 3.65
N HIS A 81 -5.47 -14.56 4.24
CA HIS A 81 -6.47 -13.69 3.62
C HIS A 81 -7.31 -13.00 4.68
N CYS A 82 -7.88 -11.85 4.32
CA CYS A 82 -8.87 -11.13 5.11
C CYS A 82 -10.23 -11.16 4.41
N ILE A 83 -11.30 -11.36 5.18
CA ILE A 83 -12.69 -11.24 4.69
C ILE A 83 -13.25 -9.92 5.22
N ILE A 84 -13.49 -8.98 4.32
CA ILE A 84 -14.08 -7.68 4.64
C ILE A 84 -15.60 -7.78 4.52
N PRO A 85 -16.38 -7.50 5.58
CA PRO A 85 -17.85 -7.50 5.51
C PRO A 85 -18.40 -6.56 4.43
N PRO A 86 -19.66 -6.74 4.00
CA PRO A 86 -20.31 -5.84 3.07
C PRO A 86 -20.27 -4.38 3.54
N ASN A 87 -19.98 -3.45 2.64
CA ASN A 87 -19.92 -2.01 2.90
C ASN A 87 -19.03 -1.61 4.09
N SER A 88 -17.96 -2.39 4.33
CA SER A 88 -16.99 -2.17 5.39
C SER A 88 -15.58 -1.99 4.79
N PHE A 89 -14.58 -1.82 5.65
CA PHE A 89 -13.20 -1.63 5.22
C PHE A 89 -12.21 -2.34 6.15
N ALA A 90 -10.99 -2.48 5.65
CA ALA A 90 -9.88 -3.00 6.42
C ALA A 90 -8.61 -2.21 6.11
N LEU A 91 -7.72 -2.14 7.08
CA LEU A 91 -6.35 -1.67 6.89
C LEU A 91 -5.43 -2.88 6.84
N ALA A 92 -4.37 -2.76 6.04
CA ALA A 92 -3.27 -3.71 6.05
C ALA A 92 -1.95 -2.95 5.84
N ARG A 93 -0.82 -3.64 5.87
CA ARG A 93 0.44 -3.06 5.43
C ARG A 93 1.00 -3.81 4.22
N THR A 94 1.91 -3.17 3.51
CA THR A 94 2.67 -3.83 2.45
C THR A 94 3.65 -4.87 3.01
N VAL A 95 4.00 -5.85 2.17
CA VAL A 95 5.17 -6.72 2.40
C VAL A 95 6.44 -5.90 2.20
N GLU A 96 6.42 -5.00 1.23
CA GLU A 96 7.54 -4.15 0.83
C GLU A 96 7.71 -2.97 1.78
N TYR A 97 8.96 -2.70 2.15
CA TYR A 97 9.42 -1.46 2.77
C TYR A 97 9.91 -0.52 1.68
N PHE A 98 9.55 0.75 1.75
CA PHE A 98 9.90 1.77 0.76
C PHE A 98 10.87 2.81 1.34
N ARG A 99 11.77 3.31 0.48
CA ARG A 99 12.64 4.47 0.73
C ARG A 99 12.58 5.37 -0.49
N ILE A 100 11.72 6.39 -0.43
CA ILE A 100 11.46 7.25 -1.58
C ILE A 100 12.55 8.32 -1.70
N PRO A 101 13.21 8.45 -2.87
CA PRO A 101 14.22 9.49 -3.09
C PRO A 101 13.61 10.90 -3.03
N ARG A 102 14.44 11.89 -2.65
CA ARG A 102 14.00 13.29 -2.51
C ARG A 102 13.45 13.91 -3.80
N SER A 103 13.90 13.44 -4.97
CA SER A 103 13.42 13.91 -6.27
C SER A 103 12.16 13.18 -6.77
N VAL A 104 11.61 12.24 -6.00
CA VAL A 104 10.55 11.33 -6.46
C VAL A 104 9.27 11.52 -5.67
N LEU A 105 8.16 11.62 -6.40
CA LEU A 105 6.80 11.48 -5.89
C LEU A 105 6.21 10.16 -6.42
N THR A 106 5.44 9.45 -5.60
CA THR A 106 4.72 8.26 -6.05
C THR A 106 3.22 8.53 -6.14
N VAL A 107 2.57 7.76 -7.02
CA VAL A 107 1.10 7.64 -7.05
C VAL A 107 0.76 6.16 -6.94
N CYS A 108 -0.08 5.79 -5.98
CA CYS A 108 -0.54 4.42 -5.80
C CYS A 108 -1.98 4.29 -6.31
N LEU A 109 -2.22 3.27 -7.13
CA LEU A 109 -3.51 2.95 -7.72
C LEU A 109 -3.90 1.51 -7.37
N GLY A 110 -5.20 1.25 -7.18
CA GLY A 110 -5.71 -0.10 -6.98
C GLY A 110 -5.44 -1.00 -8.18
N LYS A 111 -5.30 -2.30 -7.91
CA LYS A 111 -5.11 -3.30 -8.97
C LYS A 111 -6.43 -3.64 -9.66
N SER A 112 -6.40 -3.74 -10.98
CA SER A 112 -7.60 -3.96 -11.82
C SER A 112 -8.39 -5.22 -11.46
N THR A 113 -7.74 -6.25 -10.93
CA THR A 113 -8.39 -7.49 -10.46
C THR A 113 -9.36 -7.20 -9.33
N TYR A 114 -8.92 -6.46 -8.30
CA TYR A 114 -9.76 -6.07 -7.17
C TYR A 114 -10.79 -5.00 -7.55
N ALA A 115 -10.40 -4.01 -8.36
CA ALA A 115 -11.31 -2.95 -8.81
C ALA A 115 -12.54 -3.50 -9.54
N ARG A 116 -12.36 -4.55 -10.38
CA ARG A 116 -13.48 -5.22 -11.08
C ARG A 116 -14.37 -6.05 -10.16
N CYS A 117 -13.94 -6.32 -8.94
CA CYS A 117 -14.75 -6.97 -7.90
C CYS A 117 -15.41 -5.96 -6.96
N GLY A 118 -15.36 -4.66 -7.25
CA GLY A 118 -15.90 -3.63 -6.37
C GLY A 118 -15.08 -3.40 -5.11
N ILE A 119 -13.79 -3.73 -5.13
CA ILE A 119 -12.87 -3.50 -4.01
C ILE A 119 -11.97 -2.32 -4.38
N ILE A 120 -12.01 -1.28 -3.56
CA ILE A 120 -11.16 -0.10 -3.73
C ILE A 120 -9.95 -0.25 -2.82
N VAL A 121 -8.77 -0.02 -3.37
CA VAL A 121 -7.53 0.17 -2.60
C VAL A 121 -7.17 1.63 -2.70
N ASN A 122 -7.23 2.33 -1.58
CA ASN A 122 -6.84 3.73 -1.49
C ASN A 122 -5.50 3.83 -0.77
N VAL A 123 -4.61 4.67 -1.29
CA VAL A 123 -3.32 4.99 -0.66
C VAL A 123 -2.94 6.39 -1.10
N THR A 124 -2.58 7.24 -0.14
CA THR A 124 -2.07 8.57 -0.46
C THR A 124 -0.66 8.50 -1.05
N PRO A 125 -0.19 9.51 -1.81
CA PRO A 125 1.16 9.51 -2.38
C PRO A 125 2.24 9.32 -1.33
N PHE A 126 3.26 8.51 -1.64
CA PHE A 126 4.48 8.48 -0.84
C PHE A 126 5.32 9.67 -1.29
N GLU A 127 5.53 10.59 -0.37
CA GLU A 127 6.19 11.84 -0.64
C GLU A 127 7.72 11.72 -0.65
N PRO A 128 8.44 12.73 -1.16
CA PRO A 128 9.91 12.79 -1.11
C PRO A 128 10.48 12.50 0.28
N GLU A 129 11.45 11.59 0.35
CA GLU A 129 12.13 11.11 1.57
C GLU A 129 11.22 10.41 2.60
N TRP A 130 10.00 10.07 2.23
CA TRP A 130 9.20 9.16 3.04
C TRP A 130 9.78 7.75 2.99
N GLU A 131 9.84 7.08 4.14
CA GLU A 131 10.20 5.67 4.22
C GLU A 131 9.27 4.92 5.20
N GLY A 132 9.08 3.62 4.96
CA GLY A 132 8.25 2.78 5.80
C GLY A 132 7.51 1.68 5.04
N TYR A 133 6.76 0.88 5.78
CA TYR A 133 5.72 0.02 5.21
C TYR A 133 4.48 0.87 4.96
N VAL A 134 3.88 0.71 3.77
CA VAL A 134 2.67 1.47 3.42
C VAL A 134 1.46 0.88 4.12
N THR A 135 0.62 1.71 4.72
CA THR A 135 -0.71 1.30 5.14
C THR A 135 -1.62 1.32 3.92
N LEU A 136 -2.27 0.18 3.66
CA LEU A 136 -3.23 -0.04 2.57
C LEU A 136 -4.63 0.07 3.13
N GLU A 137 -5.48 0.90 2.51
CA GLU A 137 -6.88 1.08 2.90
C GLU A 137 -7.79 0.36 1.90
N PHE A 138 -8.35 -0.79 2.29
CA PHE A 138 -9.27 -1.58 1.47
C PHE A 138 -10.72 -1.26 1.81
N SER A 139 -11.51 -0.81 0.82
CA SER A 139 -12.95 -0.63 0.97
C SER A 139 -13.71 -1.65 0.16
N ASN A 140 -14.60 -2.40 0.81
CA ASN A 140 -15.56 -3.29 0.15
C ASN A 140 -16.84 -2.51 -0.14
N THR A 141 -17.07 -2.13 -1.39
CA THR A 141 -18.26 -1.38 -1.83
C THR A 141 -19.40 -2.30 -2.26
N THR A 142 -19.26 -3.62 -2.07
CA THR A 142 -20.26 -4.61 -2.52
C THR A 142 -21.19 -5.04 -1.38
N PRO A 143 -22.37 -5.58 -1.69
CA PRO A 143 -23.27 -6.15 -0.69
C PRO A 143 -22.86 -7.55 -0.20
N LEU A 144 -21.71 -8.07 -0.66
CA LEU A 144 -21.17 -9.38 -0.29
C LEU A 144 -19.84 -9.23 0.47
N PRO A 145 -19.47 -10.21 1.32
CA PRO A 145 -18.12 -10.27 1.89
C PRO A 145 -17.06 -10.34 0.78
N ALA A 146 -16.01 -9.55 0.91
CA ALA A 146 -14.92 -9.49 -0.05
C ALA A 146 -13.63 -10.10 0.52
N LYS A 147 -12.91 -10.87 -0.29
CA LYS A 147 -11.66 -11.53 0.11
C LYS A 147 -10.45 -10.79 -0.44
N ILE A 148 -9.49 -10.48 0.45
CA ILE A 148 -8.17 -9.94 0.12
C ILE A 148 -7.13 -11.00 0.46
N TYR A 149 -6.25 -11.35 -0.48
CA TYR A 149 -5.20 -12.34 -0.30
C TYR A 149 -3.91 -11.69 0.21
N ALA A 150 -3.32 -12.26 1.26
CA ALA A 150 -1.99 -11.89 1.72
C ALA A 150 -0.90 -12.42 0.77
N ASN A 151 0.25 -11.74 0.76
CA ASN A 151 1.42 -12.04 -0.07
C ASN A 151 1.17 -11.97 -1.59
N GLU A 152 0.02 -11.48 -2.02
CA GLU A 152 -0.35 -11.27 -3.41
C GLU A 152 -0.48 -9.78 -3.75
N GLY A 153 -0.43 -9.45 -5.05
CA GLY A 153 -0.49 -8.07 -5.54
C GLY A 153 -1.86 -7.42 -5.34
N VAL A 154 -1.88 -6.22 -4.75
CA VAL A 154 -3.15 -5.52 -4.41
C VAL A 154 -3.25 -4.12 -5.00
N ALA A 155 -2.13 -3.49 -5.30
CA ALA A 155 -2.09 -2.14 -5.85
C ALA A 155 -0.83 -1.94 -6.69
N GLN A 156 -0.79 -0.88 -7.49
CA GLN A 156 0.35 -0.50 -8.32
C GLN A 156 0.87 0.87 -7.92
N VAL A 157 2.18 0.98 -7.70
CA VAL A 157 2.88 2.24 -7.44
C VAL A 157 3.54 2.72 -8.71
N LEU A 158 3.27 3.97 -9.09
CA LEU A 158 3.92 4.70 -10.16
C LEU A 158 4.92 5.69 -9.57
N PHE A 159 6.07 5.83 -10.20
CA PHE A 159 7.16 6.71 -9.75
C PHE A 159 7.33 7.86 -10.73
N PHE A 160 7.32 9.09 -10.22
CA PHE A 160 7.51 10.32 -10.97
C PHE A 160 8.70 11.09 -10.42
N GLU A 161 9.70 11.33 -11.25
CA GLU A 161 10.83 12.17 -10.87
C GLU A 161 10.55 13.62 -11.25
N SER A 162 10.76 14.52 -10.31
CA SER A 162 10.58 15.96 -10.52
C SER A 162 11.73 16.55 -11.33
N ASP A 163 11.44 17.57 -12.11
CA ASP A 163 12.44 18.36 -12.85
C ASP A 163 13.26 19.24 -11.89
N GLU A 164 12.70 19.55 -10.72
CA GLU A 164 13.30 20.34 -9.67
C GLU A 164 13.12 19.64 -8.31
N VAL A 165 14.17 19.58 -7.50
CA VAL A 165 14.12 18.96 -6.16
C VAL A 165 13.33 19.87 -5.21
N CYS A 166 12.43 19.27 -4.41
CA CYS A 166 11.64 20.02 -3.44
C CYS A 166 12.51 20.67 -2.36
N GLU A 167 12.19 21.89 -1.97
CA GLU A 167 12.86 22.61 -0.90
C GLU A 167 12.65 21.90 0.46
N THR A 168 11.42 21.46 0.72
CA THR A 168 11.04 20.79 1.98
C THR A 168 10.43 19.41 1.68
N SER A 169 11.08 18.34 2.14
CA SER A 169 10.59 16.97 2.00
C SER A 169 9.64 16.57 3.12
N TYR A 170 9.05 15.37 3.01
CA TYR A 170 8.23 14.78 4.07
C TYR A 170 9.02 14.58 5.36
N LYS A 171 10.28 14.17 5.24
CA LYS A 171 11.19 13.99 6.37
C LYS A 171 11.55 15.32 7.05
N ASP A 172 11.84 16.36 6.26
CA ASP A 172 12.22 17.69 6.76
C ASP A 172 11.11 18.31 7.63
N ARG A 173 9.84 18.12 7.25
CA ARG A 173 8.69 18.63 8.02
C ARG A 173 8.20 17.71 9.13
N GLY A 174 8.93 16.63 9.42
CA GLY A 174 8.56 15.67 10.48
C GLY A 174 7.22 14.99 10.21
N GLY A 175 6.99 14.53 8.99
CA GLY A 175 5.72 13.93 8.56
C GLY A 175 5.26 12.81 9.50
N LYS A 176 4.01 12.84 9.93
CA LYS A 176 3.45 11.99 11.00
C LYS A 176 3.46 10.48 10.72
N TYR A 177 3.63 10.10 9.47
CA TYR A 177 3.70 8.69 9.03
C TYR A 177 5.11 8.27 8.59
N GLN A 178 6.15 9.02 8.94
CA GLN A 178 7.54 8.65 8.69
C GLN A 178 7.92 7.41 9.48
N GLY A 179 8.61 6.44 8.85
CA GLY A 179 9.15 5.25 9.51
C GLY A 179 8.07 4.27 9.99
N GLN A 180 6.96 4.11 9.29
CA GLN A 180 5.92 3.14 9.67
C GLN A 180 6.44 1.71 9.65
N HIS A 181 6.24 0.95 10.75
CA HIS A 181 6.64 -0.46 10.87
C HIS A 181 5.47 -1.44 10.82
N GLY A 182 4.26 -1.03 11.14
CA GLY A 182 3.04 -1.85 11.15
C GLY A 182 1.87 -1.14 10.50
N VAL A 183 0.68 -1.72 10.60
CA VAL A 183 -0.56 -1.07 10.17
C VAL A 183 -0.82 0.12 11.07
N THR A 184 -0.67 1.32 10.54
CA THR A 184 -0.75 2.57 11.29
C THR A 184 -2.17 3.12 11.25
N LEU A 185 -2.71 3.45 12.42
CA LEU A 185 -4.01 4.11 12.58
C LEU A 185 -3.94 5.61 12.26
N PRO A 186 -5.09 6.29 12.06
CA PRO A 186 -5.12 7.73 11.83
C PRO A 186 -4.37 8.50 12.92
N LYS A 187 -3.55 9.47 12.51
CA LYS A 187 -2.84 10.41 13.38
C LYS A 187 -3.20 11.83 12.96
N ILE A 188 -3.26 12.75 13.92
CA ILE A 188 -3.45 14.18 13.70
C ILE A 188 -2.12 14.90 13.77
#